data_9d1b40bc089dd2ade7379a3cf1bdc786
#
_entry.id   9d1b40bc089dd2ade7379a3cf1bdc786
#
_cell.length_a   1.000
_cell.length_b   1.000
_cell.length_c   1.000
_cell.angle_alpha   90.00
_cell.angle_beta   90.00
_cell.angle_gamma   90.00
#
_symmetry.space_group_name_H-M   'P 1'
#
loop_
_entity.id
_entity.type
_entity.pdbx_description
1 polymer ?
#
loop_
_entity_poly.entity_id
_entity_poly.type
_entity_poly.pdbx_seq_one_letter_code
_entity_poly.pdbx_strand_id
1 'polypeptide(L)'
;MCSSDLLGIGNALMQTSLNPLLSNIVRGDRLASSLTFGQFVKAIASFLAPYIAMWGATQAIPTFDLGWRILFPIYMIVAVIAILLLNVTQIEEEKEEGKPSTFGQCIALLGKPFILLCFIGIMCHVGIDVGTNTTAPKILMERIGMTLTEAGFATSLYFIF
;
A
#
# COMPACT_ATOMS: atom_id res chain seq x y z
N MET A 1 7.00 20.87 -2.11
CA MET A 1 6.30 19.60 -1.92
C MET A 1 7.34 18.55 -1.55
N CYS A 2 7.17 17.91 -0.41
CA CYS A 2 8.10 16.89 0.05
C CYS A 2 7.89 15.62 -0.78
N SER A 3 8.94 14.85 -1.06
CA SER A 3 8.85 13.57 -1.81
C SER A 3 7.85 12.58 -1.18
N SER A 4 7.69 12.65 0.14
CA SER A 4 6.70 11.87 0.90
C SER A 4 5.24 12.23 0.57
N ASP A 5 4.96 13.49 0.22
CA ASP A 5 3.59 13.93 -0.11
C ASP A 5 3.12 13.32 -1.42
N LEU A 6 4.03 13.27 -2.42
CA LEU A 6 3.75 12.63 -3.72
C LEU A 6 3.51 11.12 -3.58
N LEU A 7 4.28 10.45 -2.73
CA LEU A 7 4.09 9.04 -2.42
C LEU A 7 2.73 8.79 -1.75
N GLY A 8 2.35 9.64 -0.80
CA GLY A 8 1.05 9.56 -0.13
C GLY A 8 -0.12 9.74 -1.08
N ILE A 9 -0.06 10.75 -1.94
CA ILE A 9 -1.08 11.00 -2.97
C ILE A 9 -1.17 9.84 -3.95
N GLY A 10 -0.04 9.35 -4.46
CA GLY A 10 0.01 8.21 -5.37
C GLY A 10 -0.60 6.95 -4.77
N ASN A 11 -0.28 6.64 -3.50
CA ASN A 11 -0.85 5.50 -2.78
C ASN A 11 -2.37 5.64 -2.58
N ALA A 12 -2.85 6.83 -2.22
CA ALA A 12 -4.27 7.11 -2.07
C ALA A 12 -5.03 6.92 -3.40
N LEU A 13 -4.50 7.45 -4.50
CA LEU A 13 -5.08 7.28 -5.84
C LEU A 13 -5.13 5.82 -6.26
N MET A 14 -4.06 5.06 -6.05
CA MET A 14 -4.00 3.63 -6.35
C MET A 14 -5.04 2.85 -5.55
N GLN A 15 -5.13 3.06 -4.25
CA GLN A 15 -6.10 2.33 -3.41
C GLN A 15 -7.54 2.69 -3.73
N THR A 16 -7.82 3.96 -4.04
CA THR A 16 -9.16 4.42 -4.38
C THR A 16 -9.64 3.90 -5.73
N SER A 17 -8.74 3.67 -6.68
CA SER A 17 -9.09 3.18 -8.02
C SER A 17 -9.09 1.64 -8.11
N LEU A 18 -8.15 0.95 -7.46
CA LEU A 18 -8.01 -0.50 -7.58
C LEU A 18 -9.16 -1.28 -6.92
N ASN A 19 -9.64 -0.84 -5.77
CA ASN A 19 -10.71 -1.55 -5.07
C ASN A 19 -12.04 -1.55 -5.84
N PRO A 20 -12.54 -0.40 -6.36
CA PRO A 20 -13.73 -0.39 -7.23
C PRO A 20 -13.51 -1.16 -8.53
N LEU A 21 -12.33 -1.03 -9.16
CA LEU A 21 -12.01 -1.77 -10.37
C LEU A 21 -12.12 -3.27 -10.14
N LEU A 22 -11.55 -3.78 -9.04
CA LEU A 22 -11.65 -5.19 -8.70
C LEU A 22 -13.10 -5.62 -8.43
N SER A 23 -13.90 -4.78 -7.79
CA SER A 23 -15.32 -5.06 -7.53
C SER A 23 -16.16 -5.11 -8.79
N ASN A 24 -15.79 -4.39 -9.84
CA ASN A 24 -16.45 -4.41 -11.15
C ASN A 24 -16.08 -5.66 -11.96
N ILE A 25 -14.82 -6.10 -11.88
CA ILE A 25 -14.32 -7.27 -12.61
C ILE A 25 -14.77 -8.58 -11.95
N VAL A 26 -14.68 -8.64 -10.62
CA VAL A 26 -14.97 -9.86 -9.85
C VAL A 26 -16.30 -9.69 -9.14
N ARG A 27 -17.35 -10.33 -9.64
CA ARG A 27 -18.70 -10.28 -9.06
C ARG A 27 -18.98 -11.50 -8.16
N GLY A 28 -19.84 -11.31 -7.17
CA GLY A 28 -20.37 -12.36 -6.31
C GLY A 28 -19.39 -12.85 -5.23
N ASP A 29 -19.50 -14.13 -4.88
CA ASP A 29 -18.82 -14.74 -3.73
C ASP A 29 -17.29 -14.74 -3.84
N ARG A 30 -16.73 -14.52 -5.03
CA ARG A 30 -15.27 -14.49 -5.26
C ARG A 30 -14.64 -13.13 -4.97
N LEU A 31 -15.42 -12.08 -4.82
CA LEU A 31 -14.90 -10.73 -4.58
C LEU A 31 -14.11 -10.66 -3.26
N ALA A 32 -14.67 -11.17 -2.18
CA ALA A 32 -14.01 -11.20 -0.87
C ALA A 32 -12.69 -11.96 -0.92
N SER A 33 -12.68 -13.13 -1.57
CA SER A 33 -11.47 -13.95 -1.75
C SER A 33 -10.40 -13.23 -2.57
N SER A 34 -10.78 -12.54 -3.65
CA SER A 34 -9.86 -11.78 -4.49
C SER A 34 -9.26 -10.57 -3.76
N LEU A 35 -10.07 -9.85 -2.99
CA LEU A 35 -9.60 -8.76 -2.13
C LEU A 35 -8.61 -9.26 -1.08
N THR A 36 -8.93 -10.38 -0.41
CA THR A 36 -8.06 -11.00 0.59
C THR A 36 -6.73 -11.46 -0.04
N PHE A 37 -6.79 -12.06 -1.24
CA PHE A 37 -5.58 -12.44 -1.96
C PHE A 37 -4.70 -11.23 -2.30
N GLY A 38 -5.29 -10.12 -2.73
CA GLY A 38 -4.57 -8.87 -2.94
C GLY A 38 -3.87 -8.35 -1.68
N GLN A 39 -4.53 -8.44 -0.52
CA GLN A 39 -3.93 -8.07 0.78
C GLN A 39 -2.80 -9.02 1.18
N PHE A 40 -2.94 -10.32 0.90
CA PHE A 40 -1.89 -11.30 1.13
C PHE A 40 -0.62 -11.00 0.31
N VAL A 41 -0.77 -10.69 -0.98
CA VAL A 41 0.36 -10.29 -1.84
C VAL A 41 1.01 -9.00 -1.31
N LYS A 42 0.20 -8.03 -0.87
CA LYS A 42 0.70 -6.80 -0.23
C LYS A 42 1.50 -7.10 1.03
N ALA A 43 1.03 -8.02 1.88
CA ALA A 43 1.73 -8.42 3.11
C ALA A 43 3.10 -9.03 2.79
N ILE A 44 3.20 -9.92 1.78
CA ILE A 44 4.48 -10.47 1.32
C ILE A 44 5.43 -9.36 0.86
N ALA A 45 4.95 -8.43 0.05
CA ALA A 45 5.76 -7.31 -0.43
C ALA A 45 6.25 -6.43 0.73
N SER A 46 5.40 -6.14 1.71
CA SER A 46 5.73 -5.36 2.91
C SER A 46 6.75 -6.10 3.80
N PHE A 47 6.64 -7.43 3.90
CA PHE A 47 7.61 -8.25 4.61
C PHE A 47 9.00 -8.24 3.94
N LEU A 48 9.05 -8.29 2.61
CA LEU A 48 10.30 -8.33 1.86
C LEU A 48 11.00 -6.97 1.75
N ALA A 49 10.25 -5.87 1.76
CA ALA A 49 10.79 -4.52 1.55
C ALA A 49 11.94 -4.14 2.51
N PRO A 50 11.85 -4.36 3.84
CA PRO A 50 12.95 -4.08 4.76
C PRO A 50 14.22 -4.89 4.47
N TYR A 51 14.07 -6.15 4.04
CA TYR A 51 15.23 -7.00 3.67
C TYR A 51 15.92 -6.49 2.42
N ILE A 52 15.17 -6.11 1.39
CA ILE A 52 15.74 -5.55 0.17
C ILE A 52 16.45 -4.23 0.47
N ALA A 53 15.86 -3.38 1.32
CA ALA A 53 16.48 -2.13 1.76
C ALA A 53 17.80 -2.38 2.51
N MET A 54 17.82 -3.36 3.40
CA MET A 54 19.02 -3.75 4.15
C MET A 54 20.09 -4.31 3.24
N TRP A 55 19.76 -5.22 2.34
CA TRP A 55 20.72 -5.78 1.37
C TRP A 55 21.29 -4.70 0.46
N GLY A 56 20.46 -3.72 0.07
CA GLY A 56 20.94 -2.54 -0.64
C GLY A 56 21.90 -1.70 0.19
N ALA A 57 21.60 -1.47 1.47
CA ALA A 57 22.43 -0.69 2.37
C ALA A 57 23.79 -1.37 2.67
N THR A 58 23.80 -2.71 2.80
CA THR A 58 25.01 -3.50 3.05
C THR A 58 25.79 -3.86 1.78
N GLN A 59 25.35 -3.40 0.61
CA GLN A 59 25.95 -3.71 -0.70
C GLN A 59 26.03 -5.22 -1.01
N ALA A 60 25.21 -6.02 -0.36
CA ALA A 60 25.14 -7.46 -0.60
C ALA A 60 24.60 -7.81 -2.01
N ILE A 61 23.93 -6.86 -2.65
CA ILE A 61 23.48 -6.93 -4.05
C ILE A 61 24.26 -5.88 -4.84
N PRO A 62 24.60 -6.10 -6.13
CA PRO A 62 25.21 -5.08 -6.96
C PRO A 62 24.29 -3.86 -7.07
N THR A 63 24.55 -2.83 -6.29
CA THR A 63 23.66 -1.68 -6.10
C THR A 63 24.04 -0.48 -6.95
N PHE A 64 25.11 -0.57 -7.76
CA PHE A 64 25.66 0.58 -8.51
C PHE A 64 25.83 1.83 -7.62
N ASP A 65 26.28 1.65 -6.38
CA ASP A 65 26.42 2.69 -5.35
C ASP A 65 25.13 3.38 -4.88
N LEU A 66 23.95 2.85 -5.24
CA LEU A 66 22.67 3.40 -4.81
C LEU A 66 22.32 3.08 -3.34
N GLY A 67 22.94 2.09 -2.73
CA GLY A 67 22.62 1.67 -1.36
C GLY A 67 21.15 1.30 -1.21
N TRP A 68 20.47 1.81 -0.16
CA TRP A 68 19.03 1.58 0.08
C TRP A 68 18.11 2.14 -1.02
N ARG A 69 18.60 3.08 -1.85
CA ARG A 69 17.84 3.66 -2.96
C ARG A 69 17.57 2.67 -4.08
N ILE A 70 18.16 1.47 -4.04
CA ILE A 70 17.87 0.37 -5.00
C ILE A 70 16.38 0.01 -5.05
N LEU A 71 15.62 0.30 -3.98
CA LEU A 71 14.18 0.09 -3.96
C LEU A 71 13.42 0.89 -5.03
N PHE A 72 13.89 2.11 -5.36
CA PHE A 72 13.19 2.95 -6.34
C PHE A 72 13.19 2.35 -7.75
N PRO A 73 14.33 1.94 -8.32
CA PRO A 73 14.31 1.27 -9.62
C PRO A 73 13.56 -0.06 -9.60
N ILE A 74 13.59 -0.82 -8.50
CA ILE A 74 12.80 -2.06 -8.38
C ILE A 74 11.31 -1.73 -8.46
N TYR A 75 10.83 -0.76 -7.69
CA TYR A 75 9.42 -0.36 -7.74
C TYR A 75 9.03 0.22 -9.09
N MET A 76 9.92 0.94 -9.77
CA MET A 76 9.67 1.46 -11.11
C MET A 76 9.49 0.32 -12.11
N ILE A 77 10.32 -0.72 -12.07
CA ILE A 77 10.19 -1.90 -12.95
C ILE A 77 8.86 -2.60 -12.67
N VAL A 78 8.51 -2.83 -11.40
CA VAL A 78 7.23 -3.46 -11.02
C VAL A 78 6.05 -2.63 -11.51
N ALA A 79 6.11 -1.30 -11.37
CA ALA A 79 5.06 -0.40 -11.85
C ALA A 79 4.90 -0.46 -13.38
N VAL A 80 6.00 -0.47 -14.12
CA VAL A 80 5.97 -0.61 -15.59
C VAL A 80 5.36 -1.95 -16.00
N ILE A 81 5.75 -3.04 -15.35
CA ILE A 81 5.16 -4.37 -15.61
C ILE A 81 3.66 -4.36 -15.32
N ALA A 82 3.24 -3.76 -14.21
CA ALA A 82 1.82 -3.65 -13.85
C ALA A 82 1.02 -2.85 -14.90
N ILE A 83 1.57 -1.72 -15.39
CA ILE A 83 0.96 -0.92 -16.45
C ILE A 83 0.83 -1.72 -17.74
N LEU A 84 1.88 -2.46 -18.12
CA LEU A 84 1.86 -3.29 -19.32
C LEU A 84 0.81 -4.40 -19.21
N LEU A 85 0.72 -5.07 -18.06
CA LEU A 85 -0.29 -6.09 -17.82
C LEU A 85 -1.71 -5.51 -17.88
N LEU A 86 -1.94 -4.33 -17.30
CA LEU A 86 -3.24 -3.66 -17.38
C LEU A 86 -3.60 -3.29 -18.82
N ASN A 87 -2.64 -2.84 -19.64
CA ASN A 87 -2.90 -2.53 -21.05
C ASN A 87 -3.26 -3.76 -21.88
N VAL A 88 -2.72 -4.93 -21.55
CA VAL A 88 -3.04 -6.20 -22.23
C VAL A 88 -4.37 -6.78 -21.76
N THR A 89 -4.79 -6.46 -20.54
CA THR A 89 -6.05 -6.96 -19.97
C THR A 89 -7.22 -6.15 -20.52
N GLN A 90 -8.11 -6.81 -21.26
CA GLN A 90 -9.36 -6.19 -21.72
C GLN A 90 -10.29 -6.01 -20.51
N ILE A 91 -10.40 -4.79 -20.03
CA ILE A 91 -11.33 -4.41 -18.98
C ILE A 91 -12.56 -3.85 -19.67
N GLU A 92 -13.70 -4.53 -19.55
CA GLU A 92 -14.98 -3.96 -19.97
C GLU A 92 -15.35 -2.82 -19.02
N GLU A 93 -15.22 -1.60 -19.50
CA GLU A 93 -15.71 -0.42 -18.75
C GLU A 93 -17.24 -0.47 -18.77
N GLU A 94 -17.86 -0.77 -17.63
CA GLU A 94 -19.27 -0.44 -17.46
C GLU A 94 -19.39 1.09 -17.53
N LYS A 95 -19.93 1.58 -18.62
CA LYS A 95 -20.34 2.99 -18.71
C LYS A 95 -21.43 3.19 -17.67
N GLU A 96 -21.05 3.76 -16.53
CA GLU A 96 -22.07 4.28 -15.61
C GLU A 96 -22.88 5.34 -16.37
N GLU A 97 -24.14 5.04 -16.67
CA GLU A 97 -25.09 5.98 -17.27
C GLU A 97 -25.50 7.12 -16.29
N GLY A 98 -24.60 7.45 -15.35
CA GLY A 98 -24.79 8.45 -14.32
C GLY A 98 -23.91 9.70 -14.52
N LYS A 99 -24.42 10.85 -14.10
CA LYS A 99 -23.58 12.06 -13.97
C LYS A 99 -22.47 11.78 -12.93
N PRO A 100 -21.20 12.18 -13.20
CA PRO A 100 -20.13 11.99 -12.25
C PRO A 100 -20.49 12.63 -10.91
N SER A 101 -20.26 11.88 -9.83
CA SER A 101 -20.59 12.33 -8.49
C SER A 101 -19.78 13.58 -8.13
N THR A 102 -20.46 14.62 -7.69
CA THR A 102 -19.82 15.85 -7.25
C THR A 102 -19.16 15.63 -5.88
N PHE A 103 -18.02 16.28 -5.65
CA PHE A 103 -17.30 16.19 -4.37
C PHE A 103 -18.20 16.49 -3.14
N GLY A 104 -19.15 17.45 -3.29
CA GLY A 104 -20.16 17.73 -2.27
C GLY A 104 -21.07 16.54 -1.95
N GLN A 105 -21.43 15.73 -2.95
CA GLN A 105 -22.21 14.52 -2.75
C GLN A 105 -21.42 13.44 -2.01
N CYS A 106 -20.12 13.33 -2.27
CA CYS A 106 -19.25 12.42 -1.55
C CYS A 106 -19.15 12.80 -0.06
N ILE A 107 -19.02 14.09 0.25
CA ILE A 107 -19.04 14.57 1.64
C ILE A 107 -20.42 14.37 2.29
N ALA A 108 -21.49 14.58 1.56
CA ALA A 108 -22.85 14.33 2.08
C ALA A 108 -23.10 12.87 2.46
N LEU A 109 -22.37 11.91 1.87
CA LEU A 109 -22.42 10.49 2.26
C LEU A 109 -21.89 10.28 3.69
N LEU A 110 -20.95 11.08 4.17
CA LEU A 110 -20.48 11.02 5.56
C LEU A 110 -21.56 11.41 6.58
N GLY A 111 -22.63 12.07 6.15
CA GLY A 111 -23.81 12.32 6.98
C GLY A 111 -24.59 11.04 7.34
N LYS A 112 -24.35 9.91 6.64
CA LYS A 112 -24.96 8.63 6.99
C LYS A 112 -24.14 7.94 8.09
N PRO A 113 -24.73 7.59 9.25
CA PRO A 113 -23.99 7.09 10.41
C PRO A 113 -23.20 5.82 10.12
N PHE A 114 -23.72 4.93 9.29
CA PHE A 114 -23.01 3.73 8.87
C PHE A 114 -21.73 4.03 8.10
N ILE A 115 -21.78 4.95 7.14
CA ILE A 115 -20.62 5.35 6.32
C ILE A 115 -19.60 6.08 7.17
N LEU A 116 -20.06 6.94 8.09
CA LEU A 116 -19.19 7.63 9.03
C LEU A 116 -18.44 6.66 9.95
N LEU A 117 -19.13 5.65 10.48
CA LEU A 117 -18.48 4.61 11.30
C LEU A 117 -17.46 3.81 10.52
N CYS A 118 -17.76 3.42 9.28
CA CYS A 118 -16.79 2.76 8.40
C CYS A 118 -15.58 3.65 8.12
N PHE A 119 -15.80 4.92 7.85
CA PHE A 119 -14.73 5.90 7.62
C PHE A 119 -13.81 6.04 8.84
N ILE A 120 -14.38 6.20 10.04
CA ILE A 120 -13.62 6.28 11.29
C ILE A 120 -12.86 4.97 11.53
N GLY A 121 -13.51 3.81 11.31
CA GLY A 121 -12.88 2.51 11.46
C GLY A 121 -11.65 2.34 10.56
N ILE A 122 -11.75 2.72 9.29
CA ILE A 122 -10.64 2.68 8.33
C ILE A 122 -9.53 3.65 8.75
N MET A 123 -9.88 4.88 9.16
CA MET A 123 -8.91 5.85 9.64
C MET A 123 -8.11 5.33 10.85
N CYS A 124 -8.81 4.77 11.84
CA CYS A 124 -8.16 4.21 13.03
C CYS A 124 -7.26 3.02 12.66
N HIS A 125 -7.73 2.12 11.81
CA HIS A 125 -6.97 0.96 11.38
C HIS A 125 -5.68 1.37 10.65
N VAL A 126 -5.81 2.21 9.63
CA VAL A 126 -4.64 2.70 8.87
C VAL A 126 -3.71 3.53 9.75
N GLY A 127 -4.26 4.35 10.66
CA GLY A 127 -3.49 5.14 11.60
C GLY A 127 -2.63 4.30 12.54
N ILE A 128 -3.18 3.20 13.06
CA ILE A 128 -2.45 2.25 13.90
C ILE A 128 -1.39 1.53 13.07
N ASP A 129 -1.74 1.04 11.90
CA ASP A 129 -0.82 0.31 11.02
C ASP A 129 0.39 1.17 10.63
N VAL A 130 0.16 2.35 10.09
CA VAL A 130 1.23 3.29 9.69
C VAL A 130 2.00 3.79 10.92
N GLY A 131 1.31 4.13 12.01
CA GLY A 131 1.92 4.59 13.25
C GLY A 131 2.85 3.54 13.84
N THR A 132 2.43 2.30 13.92
CA THR A 132 3.25 1.19 14.42
C THR A 132 4.47 0.98 13.53
N ASN A 133 4.28 0.90 12.22
CA ASN A 133 5.37 0.68 11.27
C ASN A 133 6.43 1.77 11.25
N THR A 134 6.05 3.01 11.53
CA THR A 134 6.98 4.14 11.55
C THR A 134 7.65 4.33 12.91
N THR A 135 6.96 4.02 14.00
CA THR A 135 7.40 4.33 15.36
C THR A 135 8.13 3.15 16.01
N ALA A 136 7.67 1.91 15.77
CA ALA A 136 8.27 0.72 16.39
C ALA A 136 9.77 0.57 16.07
N PRO A 137 10.26 0.69 14.83
CA PRO A 137 11.69 0.59 14.55
C PRO A 137 12.49 1.66 15.29
N LYS A 138 12.00 2.89 15.38
CA LYS A 138 12.67 3.98 16.08
C LYS A 138 12.80 3.70 17.57
N ILE A 139 11.74 3.22 18.19
CA ILE A 139 11.75 2.85 19.62
C ILE A 139 12.72 1.72 19.87
N LEU A 140 12.75 0.68 19.03
CA LEU A 140 13.65 -0.45 19.14
C LEU A 140 15.11 -0.01 19.05
N MET A 141 15.43 0.89 18.12
CA MET A 141 16.77 1.42 17.95
C MET A 141 17.17 2.37 19.10
N GLU A 142 16.31 3.30 19.47
CA GLU A 142 16.63 4.37 20.44
C GLU A 142 16.57 3.90 21.90
N ARG A 143 15.63 3.01 22.24
CA ARG A 143 15.39 2.59 23.63
C ARG A 143 16.06 1.26 23.98
N ILE A 144 16.13 0.34 23.04
CA ILE A 144 16.64 -1.01 23.26
C ILE A 144 18.06 -1.16 22.69
N GLY A 145 18.49 -0.21 21.82
CA GLY A 145 19.82 -0.22 21.22
C GLY A 145 19.97 -1.28 20.10
N MET A 146 18.84 -1.72 19.53
CA MET A 146 18.87 -2.67 18.41
C MET A 146 19.52 -2.06 17.18
N THR A 147 20.19 -2.88 16.40
CA THR A 147 20.72 -2.49 15.10
C THR A 147 19.58 -2.25 14.10
N LEU A 148 19.85 -1.48 13.05
CA LEU A 148 18.87 -1.25 11.98
C LEU A 148 18.33 -2.56 11.38
N THR A 149 19.16 -3.58 11.29
CA THR A 149 18.82 -4.91 10.79
C THR A 149 17.82 -5.62 11.70
N GLU A 150 18.08 -5.63 13.00
CA GLU A 150 17.20 -6.28 13.99
C GLU A 150 15.86 -5.56 14.12
N ALA A 151 15.86 -4.23 14.10
CA ALA A 151 14.66 -3.42 14.11
C ALA A 151 13.81 -3.63 12.85
N GLY A 152 14.47 -3.75 11.68
CA GLY A 152 13.79 -4.09 10.43
C GLY A 152 13.17 -5.48 10.44
N PHE A 153 13.86 -6.47 11.00
CA PHE A 153 13.32 -7.83 11.17
C PHE A 153 12.09 -7.85 12.09
N ALA A 154 12.18 -7.18 13.24
CA ALA A 154 11.08 -7.07 14.19
C ALA A 154 9.84 -6.42 13.55
N THR A 155 10.04 -5.37 12.73
CA THR A 155 8.95 -4.73 11.99
C THR A 155 8.38 -5.64 10.91
N SER A 156 9.21 -6.45 10.25
CA SER A 156 8.73 -7.42 9.25
C SER A 156 7.85 -8.50 9.88
N LEU A 157 8.13 -8.93 11.11
CA LEU A 157 7.28 -9.88 11.84
C LEU A 157 5.86 -9.36 12.06
N TYR A 158 5.68 -8.05 12.22
CA TYR A 158 4.36 -7.43 12.35
C TYR A 158 3.44 -7.72 11.15
N PHE A 159 3.99 -7.92 9.96
CA PHE A 159 3.21 -8.22 8.75
C PHE A 159 2.83 -9.70 8.59
N ILE A 160 3.30 -10.58 9.47
CA ILE A 160 2.94 -12.01 9.46
C ILE A 160 1.63 -12.25 10.22
N PHE A 161 1.35 -11.43 11.22
CA PHE A 161 0.18 -11.52 12.10
C PHE A 161 -0.85 -10.46 11.77
#